data_c46f26be055054a66cc6b2ee077d9e9c
#
_entry.id   c46f26be055054a66cc6b2ee077d9e9c
#
_cell.length_a   1.000
_cell.length_b   1.000
_cell.length_c   1.000
_cell.angle_alpha   90.00
_cell.angle_beta   90.00
_cell.angle_gamma   90.00
#
_symmetry.space_group_name_H-M   'P 1'
#
loop_
_entity.id
_entity.type
_entity.pdbx_description
1 polymer ?
#
loop_
_entity_poly.entity_id
_entity_poly.type
_entity_poly.pdbx_seq_one_letter_code
_entity_poly.pdbx_strand_id
1 'polypeptide(L)'
;MTTSNIRTSARRITFALALCSGLLALGGCVYYPPAGYAAPVPASFDRSFSAASSAMRDQGLSIRSEDRANGVIVGTQGGASVTANIRQQADGSVRVQFDANGPRDPSLIDRVSRSYDIYMGR
;
A
#
# COMPACT_ATOMS: atom_id res chain seq x y z
N MET A 1 45.81 -0.54 -57.80
CA MET A 1 44.46 0.03 -57.60
C MET A 1 43.78 -0.60 -56.38
N THR A 2 44.40 -0.64 -55.22
CA THR A 2 43.77 -1.32 -54.08
C THR A 2 44.03 -0.63 -52.73
N THR A 3 44.29 0.65 -52.72
CA THR A 3 44.64 1.38 -51.47
C THR A 3 43.58 2.37 -51.01
N SER A 4 42.44 2.49 -51.71
CA SER A 4 41.43 3.52 -51.35
C SER A 4 40.29 3.04 -50.44
N ASN A 5 40.15 1.73 -50.23
CA ASN A 5 39.02 1.18 -49.45
C ASN A 5 39.29 0.99 -47.95
N ILE A 6 40.59 0.98 -47.54
CA ILE A 6 40.91 0.73 -46.11
C ILE A 6 40.69 1.97 -45.24
N ARG A 7 40.81 3.17 -45.81
CA ARG A 7 40.65 4.42 -45.07
C ARG A 7 39.19 4.73 -44.72
N THR A 8 38.25 4.26 -45.55
CA THR A 8 36.82 4.50 -45.33
C THR A 8 36.21 3.57 -44.27
N SER A 9 36.73 2.34 -44.20
CA SER A 9 36.31 1.37 -43.20
C SER A 9 36.78 1.71 -41.78
N ALA A 10 38.02 2.23 -41.65
CA ALA A 10 38.54 2.67 -40.33
C ALA A 10 37.74 3.85 -39.75
N ARG A 11 37.28 4.74 -40.60
CA ARG A 11 36.49 5.91 -40.18
C ARG A 11 35.10 5.55 -39.76
N ARG A 12 34.49 4.50 -40.30
CA ARG A 12 33.15 3.99 -39.90
C ARG A 12 33.21 3.19 -38.61
N ILE A 13 34.31 2.49 -38.34
CA ILE A 13 34.50 1.72 -37.11
C ILE A 13 34.74 2.64 -35.91
N THR A 14 35.47 3.73 -36.07
CA THR A 14 35.69 4.73 -35.00
C THR A 14 34.39 5.47 -34.64
N PHE A 15 33.52 5.74 -35.60
CA PHE A 15 32.23 6.36 -35.32
C PHE A 15 31.26 5.41 -34.58
N ALA A 16 31.28 4.13 -34.87
CA ALA A 16 30.49 3.12 -34.19
C ALA A 16 30.90 2.89 -32.73
N LEU A 17 32.21 2.93 -32.44
CA LEU A 17 32.73 2.80 -31.07
C LEU A 17 32.42 4.04 -30.22
N ALA A 18 32.39 5.25 -30.80
CA ALA A 18 32.05 6.47 -30.08
C ALA A 18 30.58 6.53 -29.66
N LEU A 19 29.67 5.92 -30.43
CA LEU A 19 28.25 5.88 -30.09
C LEU A 19 27.92 4.90 -28.94
N CYS A 20 28.68 3.81 -28.81
CA CYS A 20 28.47 2.84 -27.72
C CYS A 20 28.95 3.35 -26.34
N SER A 21 29.88 4.29 -26.30
CA SER A 21 30.39 4.84 -25.03
C SER A 21 29.45 5.86 -24.40
N GLY A 22 28.47 6.37 -25.12
CA GLY A 22 27.54 7.39 -24.63
C GLY A 22 26.31 6.85 -23.87
N LEU A 23 26.02 5.55 -23.96
CA LEU A 23 24.80 4.99 -23.36
C LEU A 23 24.98 4.47 -21.93
N LEU A 24 26.20 4.46 -21.38
CA LEU A 24 26.47 3.93 -20.02
C LEU A 24 26.40 5.00 -18.91
N ALA A 25 26.07 6.25 -19.23
CA ALA A 25 26.01 7.34 -18.26
C ALA A 25 24.59 7.67 -17.76
N LEU A 26 23.58 6.87 -18.08
CA LEU A 26 22.28 6.91 -17.40
C LEU A 26 22.34 6.03 -16.14
N GLY A 27 23.28 6.38 -15.25
CA GLY A 27 23.26 5.93 -13.88
C GLY A 27 21.96 6.43 -13.26
N GLY A 28 20.94 5.58 -13.20
CA GLY A 28 19.72 5.87 -12.49
C GLY A 28 20.06 6.34 -11.09
N CYS A 29 19.71 7.57 -10.74
CA CYS A 29 19.73 8.03 -9.37
C CYS A 29 18.79 7.13 -8.57
N VAL A 30 19.33 6.13 -7.87
CA VAL A 30 18.60 5.43 -6.84
C VAL A 30 18.40 6.45 -5.72
N TYR A 31 17.19 7.02 -5.64
CA TYR A 31 16.80 7.84 -4.50
C TYR A 31 16.75 6.94 -3.27
N TYR A 32 17.76 7.07 -2.42
CA TYR A 32 17.76 6.46 -1.10
C TYR A 32 17.12 7.46 -0.14
N PRO A 33 15.91 7.20 0.38
CA PRO A 33 15.34 8.06 1.41
C PRO A 33 16.25 8.04 2.64
N PRO A 34 16.51 9.18 3.30
CA PRO A 34 17.34 9.21 4.50
C PRO A 34 16.71 8.30 5.56
N ALA A 35 17.55 7.51 6.24
CA ALA A 35 17.14 6.65 7.35
C ALA A 35 16.44 7.50 8.42
N GLY A 36 15.14 7.29 8.63
CA GLY A 36 14.31 8.02 9.59
C GLY A 36 12.93 8.44 9.09
N TYR A 37 12.70 8.49 7.80
CA TYR A 37 11.37 8.65 7.24
C TYR A 37 10.84 7.27 6.82
N ALA A 38 10.11 6.61 7.71
CA ALA A 38 9.26 5.50 7.29
C ALA A 38 8.23 6.10 6.32
N ALA A 39 8.39 5.84 5.02
CA ALA A 39 7.35 6.18 4.05
C ALA A 39 6.04 5.53 4.56
N PRO A 40 4.92 6.28 4.61
CA PRO A 40 3.65 5.69 5.02
C PRO A 40 3.38 4.48 4.11
N VAL A 41 3.33 3.30 4.72
CA VAL A 41 3.02 2.07 3.98
C VAL A 41 1.60 2.24 3.44
N PRO A 42 1.38 2.16 2.12
CA PRO A 42 0.04 2.29 1.56
C PRO A 42 -0.91 1.31 2.25
N ALA A 43 -2.12 1.78 2.54
CA ALA A 43 -3.14 0.92 3.09
C ALA A 43 -3.46 -0.17 2.07
N SER A 44 -3.16 -1.43 2.38
CA SER A 44 -3.62 -2.58 1.61
C SER A 44 -4.92 -3.11 2.20
N PHE A 45 -5.72 -3.78 1.40
CA PHE A 45 -6.95 -4.43 1.87
C PHE A 45 -6.67 -5.35 3.06
N ASP A 46 -5.65 -6.23 2.95
CA ASP A 46 -5.31 -7.19 4.00
C ASP A 46 -4.88 -6.52 5.30
N ARG A 47 -4.07 -5.47 5.21
CA ARG A 47 -3.66 -4.69 6.38
C ARG A 47 -4.85 -4.01 7.03
N SER A 48 -5.72 -3.38 6.24
CA SER A 48 -6.92 -2.70 6.73
C SER A 48 -7.90 -3.67 7.36
N PHE A 49 -8.08 -4.87 6.77
CA PHE A 49 -8.95 -5.90 7.32
C PHE A 49 -8.43 -6.41 8.67
N SER A 50 -7.15 -6.72 8.77
CA SER A 50 -6.53 -7.17 10.02
C SER A 50 -6.56 -6.09 11.10
N ALA A 51 -6.28 -4.83 10.73
CA ALA A 51 -6.35 -3.69 11.63
C ALA A 51 -7.76 -3.48 12.18
N ALA A 52 -8.79 -3.58 11.33
CA ALA A 52 -10.19 -3.44 11.73
C ALA A 52 -10.61 -4.56 12.71
N SER A 53 -10.23 -5.81 12.42
CA SER A 53 -10.50 -6.93 13.32
C SER A 53 -9.82 -6.74 14.69
N SER A 54 -8.55 -6.35 14.71
CA SER A 54 -7.81 -6.08 15.94
C SER A 54 -8.42 -4.91 16.74
N ALA A 55 -8.74 -3.81 16.07
CA ALA A 55 -9.37 -2.65 16.71
C ALA A 55 -10.70 -2.99 17.36
N MET A 56 -11.53 -3.83 16.73
CA MET A 56 -12.78 -4.28 17.30
C MET A 56 -12.55 -5.15 18.55
N ARG A 57 -11.57 -6.08 18.51
CA ARG A 57 -11.20 -6.90 19.68
C ARG A 57 -10.67 -6.08 20.84
N ASP A 58 -9.83 -5.09 20.59
CA ASP A 58 -9.27 -4.20 21.62
C ASP A 58 -10.36 -3.43 22.37
N GLN A 59 -11.47 -3.13 21.71
CA GLN A 59 -12.61 -2.48 22.33
C GLN A 59 -13.60 -3.47 22.99
N GLY A 60 -13.22 -4.74 23.12
CA GLY A 60 -13.99 -5.75 23.79
C GLY A 60 -15.10 -6.39 22.95
N LEU A 61 -15.09 -6.18 21.63
CA LEU A 61 -16.03 -6.84 20.73
C LEU A 61 -15.64 -8.31 20.52
N SER A 62 -16.59 -9.21 20.71
CA SER A 62 -16.45 -10.61 20.31
C SER A 62 -16.73 -10.74 18.82
N ILE A 63 -15.71 -11.07 18.04
CA ILE A 63 -15.86 -11.27 16.59
C ILE A 63 -16.72 -12.49 16.33
N ARG A 64 -17.82 -12.30 15.59
CA ARG A 64 -18.78 -13.35 15.22
C ARG A 64 -18.54 -13.87 13.83
N SER A 65 -18.12 -13.02 12.92
CA SER A 65 -17.88 -13.37 11.52
C SER A 65 -16.78 -12.48 10.94
N GLU A 66 -15.89 -13.08 10.16
CA GLU A 66 -14.90 -12.40 9.35
C GLU A 66 -15.02 -12.94 7.91
N ASP A 67 -15.60 -12.13 7.03
CA ASP A 67 -15.73 -12.43 5.61
C ASP A 67 -14.74 -11.58 4.81
N ARG A 68 -13.57 -12.12 4.59
CA ARG A 68 -12.50 -11.43 3.87
C ARG A 68 -12.83 -11.23 2.39
N ALA A 69 -13.57 -12.15 1.77
CA ALA A 69 -13.94 -12.06 0.37
C ALA A 69 -14.87 -10.87 0.11
N ASN A 70 -15.80 -10.61 1.02
CA ASN A 70 -16.72 -9.48 0.96
C ASN A 70 -16.24 -8.26 1.75
N GLY A 71 -15.12 -8.37 2.48
CA GLY A 71 -14.59 -7.29 3.30
C GLY A 71 -15.50 -6.89 4.45
N VAL A 72 -16.10 -7.87 5.14
CA VAL A 72 -17.04 -7.63 6.23
C VAL A 72 -16.57 -8.32 7.50
N ILE A 73 -16.58 -7.59 8.61
CA ILE A 73 -16.31 -8.12 9.95
C ILE A 73 -17.51 -7.76 10.83
N VAL A 74 -18.04 -8.72 11.56
CA VAL A 74 -19.13 -8.51 12.51
C VAL A 74 -18.67 -8.90 13.90
N GLY A 75 -18.81 -7.99 14.86
CA GLY A 75 -18.53 -8.22 16.27
C GLY A 75 -19.70 -7.80 17.16
N THR A 76 -19.79 -8.36 18.35
CA THR A 76 -20.87 -8.05 19.30
C THR A 76 -20.29 -7.74 20.67
N GLN A 77 -20.94 -6.81 21.39
CA GLN A 77 -20.64 -6.48 22.78
C GLN A 77 -21.90 -5.95 23.47
N GLY A 78 -22.29 -6.57 24.60
CA GLY A 78 -23.39 -6.06 25.43
C GLY A 78 -24.73 -5.88 24.71
N GLY A 79 -25.05 -6.75 23.74
CA GLY A 79 -26.26 -6.64 22.92
C GLY A 79 -26.13 -5.70 21.71
N ALA A 80 -25.05 -4.93 21.62
CA ALA A 80 -24.72 -4.16 20.43
C ALA A 80 -23.97 -5.00 19.41
N SER A 81 -24.21 -4.75 18.14
CA SER A 81 -23.46 -5.33 17.01
C SER A 81 -22.72 -4.22 16.27
N VAL A 82 -21.44 -4.44 16.00
CA VAL A 82 -20.63 -3.56 15.16
C VAL A 82 -20.24 -4.29 13.91
N THR A 83 -20.44 -3.66 12.76
CA THR A 83 -20.04 -4.16 11.45
C THR A 83 -18.96 -3.25 10.89
N ALA A 84 -17.82 -3.82 10.53
CA ALA A 84 -16.79 -3.14 9.75
C ALA A 84 -16.93 -3.53 8.29
N ASN A 85 -17.00 -2.55 7.40
CA ASN A 85 -17.02 -2.71 5.95
C ASN A 85 -15.70 -2.19 5.37
N ILE A 86 -14.93 -3.07 4.75
CA ILE A 86 -13.64 -2.76 4.15
C ILE A 86 -13.78 -2.87 2.63
N ARG A 87 -13.52 -1.78 1.92
CA ARG A 87 -13.68 -1.69 0.47
C ARG A 87 -12.44 -1.12 -0.19
N GLN A 88 -11.91 -1.86 -1.16
CA GLN A 88 -10.89 -1.31 -2.04
C GLN A 88 -11.55 -0.41 -3.09
N GLN A 89 -11.00 0.80 -3.26
CA GLN A 89 -11.47 1.77 -4.24
C GLN A 89 -10.76 1.57 -5.58
N ALA A 90 -11.32 2.14 -6.64
CA ALA A 90 -10.74 2.04 -7.98
C ALA A 90 -9.36 2.71 -8.11
N ASP A 91 -9.05 3.69 -7.24
CA ASP A 91 -7.75 4.36 -7.16
C ASP A 91 -6.69 3.58 -6.36
N GLY A 92 -7.04 2.36 -5.88
CA GLY A 92 -6.18 1.53 -5.05
C GLY A 92 -6.21 1.85 -3.55
N SER A 93 -6.88 2.92 -3.14
CA SER A 93 -7.08 3.23 -1.72
C SER A 93 -8.06 2.24 -1.07
N VAL A 94 -8.06 2.19 0.26
CA VAL A 94 -8.98 1.33 1.03
C VAL A 94 -9.84 2.21 1.93
N ARG A 95 -11.15 2.07 1.79
CA ARG A 95 -12.14 2.69 2.68
C ARG A 95 -12.56 1.68 3.74
N VAL A 96 -12.55 2.10 4.99
CA VAL A 96 -13.08 1.33 6.12
C VAL A 96 -14.18 2.14 6.79
N GLN A 97 -15.32 1.49 7.05
CA GLN A 97 -16.47 2.09 7.71
C GLN A 97 -16.92 1.17 8.83
N PHE A 98 -17.19 1.75 10.00
CA PHE A 98 -17.72 1.04 11.15
C PHE A 98 -19.17 1.50 11.41
N ASP A 99 -20.08 0.55 11.49
CA ASP A 99 -21.50 0.78 11.77
C ASP A 99 -21.93 0.00 13.01
N ALA A 100 -22.69 0.64 13.91
CA ALA A 100 -23.18 0.00 15.12
C ALA A 100 -24.72 -0.08 15.12
N ASN A 101 -25.23 -1.24 15.53
CA ASN A 101 -26.66 -1.49 15.75
C ASN A 101 -26.88 -2.03 17.18
N GLY A 102 -27.99 -1.62 17.80
CA GLY A 102 -28.38 -2.05 19.13
C GLY A 102 -28.25 -0.96 20.20
N PRO A 103 -28.24 -1.33 21.50
CA PRO A 103 -28.06 -0.38 22.59
C PRO A 103 -26.74 0.39 22.38
N ARG A 104 -26.84 1.72 22.29
CA ARG A 104 -25.69 2.53 21.86
C ARG A 104 -24.86 2.98 23.06
N ASP A 105 -23.61 2.53 23.07
CA ASP A 105 -22.53 3.37 23.58
C ASP A 105 -22.08 4.30 22.42
N PRO A 106 -22.41 5.59 22.44
CA PRO A 106 -22.13 6.49 21.33
C PRO A 106 -20.63 6.67 21.09
N SER A 107 -19.79 6.34 22.08
CA SER A 107 -18.34 6.46 21.99
C SER A 107 -17.65 5.18 21.45
N LEU A 108 -18.38 4.08 21.32
CA LEU A 108 -17.79 2.79 20.91
C LEU A 108 -17.17 2.87 19.50
N ILE A 109 -17.90 3.43 18.54
CA ILE A 109 -17.41 3.59 17.16
C ILE A 109 -16.18 4.50 17.12
N ASP A 110 -16.16 5.58 17.89
CA ASP A 110 -15.02 6.49 17.95
C ASP A 110 -13.79 5.80 18.56
N ARG A 111 -13.98 4.94 19.57
CA ARG A 111 -12.87 4.16 20.14
C ARG A 111 -12.34 3.12 19.17
N VAL A 112 -13.22 2.41 18.46
CA VAL A 112 -12.83 1.44 17.43
C VAL A 112 -12.07 2.15 16.31
N SER A 113 -12.56 3.31 15.84
CA SER A 113 -11.90 4.08 14.79
C SER A 113 -10.51 4.56 15.20
N ARG A 114 -10.35 5.09 16.42
CA ARG A 114 -9.04 5.49 16.93
C ARG A 114 -8.08 4.30 17.07
N SER A 115 -8.56 3.16 17.56
CA SER A 115 -7.75 1.94 17.64
C SER A 115 -7.32 1.48 16.24
N TYR A 116 -8.22 1.53 15.27
CA TYR A 116 -7.90 1.24 13.87
C TYR A 116 -6.81 2.16 13.30
N ASP A 117 -6.91 3.47 13.56
CA ASP A 117 -5.90 4.44 13.10
C ASP A 117 -4.53 4.17 13.69
N ILE A 118 -4.45 3.75 14.96
CA ILE A 118 -3.19 3.32 15.59
C ILE A 118 -2.57 2.14 14.84
N TYR A 119 -3.36 1.11 14.49
CA TYR A 119 -2.87 -0.04 13.70
C TYR A 119 -2.44 0.35 12.29
N MET A 120 -3.04 1.39 11.73
CA MET A 120 -2.66 1.92 10.43
C MET A 120 -1.48 2.88 10.48
N GLY A 121 -1.04 3.31 11.68
CA GLY A 121 0.07 4.22 11.88
C GLY A 121 -0.30 5.69 11.60
N ARG A 122 -1.52 6.06 11.93
CA ARG A 122 -2.05 7.43 11.77
C ARG A 122 -2.29 8.09 13.13
#